data_26a8c4e5b803ac5bd3aa4de775447cc4
#
_entry.id   26a8c4e5b803ac5bd3aa4de775447cc4
#
_cell.length_a   1.000
_cell.length_b   1.000
_cell.length_c   1.000
_cell.angle_alpha   90.00
_cell.angle_beta   90.00
_cell.angle_gamma   90.00
#
_symmetry.space_group_name_H-M   'P 1'
#
loop_
_entity.id
_entity.type
_entity.pdbx_description
1 polymer ?
#
loop_
_entity_poly.entity_id
_entity_poly.type
_entity_poly.pdbx_seq_one_letter_code
_entity_poly.pdbx_strand_id
1 'polypeptide(L)'
;MLDVMTSNHEKILSLLHAFKEQVGQDFSSAEKILDSLKWEIERHFFLEERAVFVMVNPKSQFYDMVQKIMKEHKNMLQMFKKVEEELSRKEEPDITELEKTLKEHAEFEESIFYEELDQELSDVEKKIIVERIRSF
;
A
#
# COMPACT_ATOMS: atom_id res chain seq x y z
N MET A 1 -15.35 4.58 3.01
CA MET A 1 -13.95 5.01 2.89
C MET A 1 -12.98 3.89 3.20
N LEU A 2 -13.12 3.25 4.33
CA LEU A 2 -12.28 2.11 4.73
C LEU A 2 -12.34 0.95 3.74
N ASP A 3 -13.50 0.65 3.19
CA ASP A 3 -13.73 -0.47 2.28
C ASP A 3 -12.83 -0.43 1.03
N VAL A 4 -12.60 0.77 0.47
CA VAL A 4 -11.74 0.94 -0.70
C VAL A 4 -10.29 0.56 -0.36
N MET A 5 -9.82 1.00 0.80
CA MET A 5 -8.45 0.73 1.25
C MET A 5 -8.24 -0.73 1.59
N THR A 6 -9.21 -1.36 2.26
CA THR A 6 -9.20 -2.78 2.56
C THR A 6 -9.16 -3.61 1.27
N SER A 7 -9.98 -3.26 0.29
CA SER A 7 -10.02 -3.92 -1.01
C SER A 7 -8.68 -3.80 -1.75
N ASN A 8 -8.03 -2.62 -1.67
CA ASN A 8 -6.71 -2.41 -2.26
C ASN A 8 -5.65 -3.30 -1.59
N HIS A 9 -5.68 -3.40 -0.26
CA HIS A 9 -4.77 -4.26 0.48
C HIS A 9 -4.94 -5.73 0.10
N GLU A 10 -6.16 -6.19 -0.01
CA GLU A 10 -6.47 -7.58 -0.42
C GLU A 10 -5.92 -7.87 -1.81
N LYS A 11 -6.09 -6.94 -2.74
CA LYS A 11 -5.59 -7.08 -4.11
C LYS A 11 -4.07 -7.13 -4.14
N ILE A 12 -3.40 -6.24 -3.39
CA ILE A 12 -1.94 -6.20 -3.30
C ILE A 12 -1.39 -7.52 -2.74
N LEU A 13 -1.97 -8.00 -1.65
CA LEU A 13 -1.53 -9.25 -1.03
C LEU A 13 -1.80 -10.47 -1.91
N SER A 14 -2.90 -10.46 -2.65
CA SER A 14 -3.23 -11.51 -3.62
C SER A 14 -2.22 -11.55 -4.77
N LEU A 15 -1.83 -10.39 -5.31
CA LEU A 15 -0.80 -10.29 -6.35
C LEU A 15 0.57 -10.74 -5.84
N LEU A 16 0.89 -10.39 -4.60
CA LEU A 16 2.15 -10.82 -3.98
C LEU A 16 2.20 -12.33 -3.84
N HIS A 17 1.09 -12.95 -3.44
CA HIS A 17 0.98 -14.41 -3.35
C HIS A 17 1.14 -15.06 -4.72
N ALA A 18 0.50 -14.53 -5.75
CA ALA A 18 0.63 -15.02 -7.12
C ALA A 18 2.07 -14.90 -7.63
N PHE A 19 2.74 -13.79 -7.33
CA PHE A 19 4.16 -13.60 -7.65
C PHE A 19 5.03 -14.67 -7.00
N LYS A 20 4.80 -14.92 -5.72
CA LYS A 20 5.53 -15.90 -4.93
C LYS A 20 5.41 -17.30 -5.53
N GLU A 21 4.23 -17.66 -6.05
CA GLU A 21 4.01 -18.95 -6.68
C GLU A 21 4.72 -19.07 -8.04
N GLN A 22 4.76 -17.97 -8.82
CA GLN A 22 5.30 -18.00 -10.18
C GLN A 22 6.81 -17.82 -10.25
N VAL A 23 7.43 -17.16 -9.29
CA VAL A 23 8.84 -16.81 -9.34
C VAL A 23 9.76 -18.05 -9.43
N GLY A 24 9.35 -19.16 -8.85
CA GLY A 24 10.11 -20.41 -8.93
C GLY A 24 9.76 -21.29 -10.14
N GLN A 25 8.79 -20.89 -10.95
CA GLN A 25 8.27 -21.71 -12.05
C GLN A 25 8.47 -21.02 -13.40
N ASP A 26 8.10 -19.75 -13.53
CA ASP A 26 8.12 -19.02 -14.79
C ASP A 26 8.45 -17.55 -14.55
N PHE A 27 9.70 -17.16 -14.84
CA PHE A 27 10.17 -15.79 -14.67
C PHE A 27 9.37 -14.78 -15.48
N SER A 28 8.96 -15.14 -16.70
CA SER A 28 8.17 -14.24 -17.56
C SER A 28 6.82 -13.91 -16.93
N SER A 29 6.14 -14.91 -16.41
CA SER A 29 4.87 -14.72 -15.68
C SER A 29 5.08 -13.92 -14.40
N ALA A 30 6.17 -14.21 -13.67
CA ALA A 30 6.51 -13.49 -12.45
C ALA A 30 6.78 -12.01 -12.73
N GLU A 31 7.48 -11.67 -13.81
CA GLU A 31 7.74 -10.29 -14.21
C GLU A 31 6.46 -9.52 -14.49
N LYS A 32 5.49 -10.14 -15.17
CA LYS A 32 4.19 -9.52 -15.46
C LYS A 32 3.39 -9.26 -14.20
N ILE A 33 3.40 -10.23 -13.27
CA ILE A 33 2.71 -10.08 -11.98
C ILE A 33 3.37 -8.97 -11.17
N LEU A 34 4.70 -8.91 -11.20
CA LEU A 34 5.45 -7.87 -10.48
C LEU A 34 5.11 -6.48 -10.99
N ASP A 35 4.98 -6.31 -12.31
CA ASP A 35 4.56 -5.03 -12.91
C ASP A 35 3.17 -4.62 -12.44
N SER A 36 2.23 -5.55 -12.39
CA SER A 36 0.88 -5.30 -11.88
C SER A 36 0.89 -4.95 -10.39
N LEU A 37 1.71 -5.66 -9.62
CA LEU A 37 1.87 -5.41 -8.18
C LEU A 37 2.46 -4.02 -7.93
N LYS A 38 3.46 -3.64 -8.70
CA LYS A 38 4.08 -2.31 -8.62
C LYS A 38 3.05 -1.21 -8.85
N TRP A 39 2.25 -1.36 -9.89
CA TRP A 39 1.22 -0.39 -10.23
C TRP A 39 0.19 -0.25 -9.10
N GLU A 40 -0.26 -1.37 -8.54
CA GLU A 40 -1.24 -1.37 -7.45
C GLU A 40 -0.69 -0.73 -6.17
N ILE A 41 0.55 -1.05 -5.82
CA ILE A 41 1.22 -0.48 -4.63
C ILE A 41 1.39 1.02 -4.80
N GLU A 42 1.94 1.47 -5.93
CA GLU A 42 2.18 2.89 -6.18
C GLU A 42 0.88 3.67 -6.21
N ARG A 43 -0.16 3.12 -6.85
CA ARG A 43 -1.47 3.74 -6.89
C ARG A 43 -2.10 3.85 -5.51
N HIS A 44 -2.02 2.79 -4.71
CA HIS A 44 -2.56 2.79 -3.35
C HIS A 44 -1.88 3.84 -2.48
N PHE A 45 -0.55 3.91 -2.50
CA PHE A 45 0.19 4.91 -1.73
C PHE A 45 -0.11 6.33 -2.22
N PHE A 46 -0.21 6.51 -3.53
CA PHE A 46 -0.57 7.80 -4.13
C PHE A 46 -1.95 8.26 -3.64
N LEU A 47 -2.94 7.38 -3.66
CA LEU A 47 -4.30 7.70 -3.21
C LEU A 47 -4.31 8.10 -1.72
N GLU A 48 -3.59 7.36 -0.88
CA GLU A 48 -3.50 7.71 0.53
C GLU A 48 -2.87 9.09 0.73
N GLU A 49 -1.72 9.33 0.11
CA GLU A 49 -0.98 10.58 0.29
C GLU A 49 -1.70 11.79 -0.32
N ARG A 50 -2.36 11.62 -1.46
CA ARG A 50 -2.99 12.73 -2.19
C ARG A 50 -4.46 12.96 -1.85
N ALA A 51 -5.18 11.94 -1.40
CA ALA A 51 -6.60 12.08 -1.11
C ALA A 51 -6.90 12.05 0.39
N VAL A 52 -6.18 11.24 1.15
CA VAL A 52 -6.48 11.00 2.57
C VAL A 52 -5.63 11.86 3.49
N PHE A 53 -4.30 11.75 3.38
CA PHE A 53 -3.38 12.38 4.33
C PHE A 53 -3.43 13.90 4.31
N VAL A 54 -3.71 14.49 3.15
CA VAL A 54 -3.84 15.95 3.02
C VAL A 54 -5.01 16.52 3.82
N MET A 55 -5.97 15.68 4.21
CA MET A 55 -7.12 16.09 5.02
C MET A 55 -6.80 16.08 6.52
N VAL A 56 -5.69 15.50 6.93
CA VAL A 56 -5.30 15.45 8.34
C VAL A 56 -4.57 16.74 8.70
N ASN A 57 -5.04 17.39 9.78
CA ASN A 57 -4.41 18.63 10.28
C ASN A 57 -2.99 18.33 10.79
N PRO A 58 -1.94 18.99 10.24
CA PRO A 58 -0.56 18.78 10.70
C PRO A 58 -0.32 19.09 12.17
N LYS A 59 -1.20 19.84 12.81
CA LYS A 59 -1.11 20.17 14.24
C LYS A 59 -1.77 19.13 15.14
N SER A 60 -2.48 18.16 14.56
CA SER A 60 -3.14 17.09 15.30
C SER A 60 -2.11 16.05 15.73
N GLN A 61 -2.31 15.45 16.91
CA GLN A 61 -1.53 14.28 17.34
C GLN A 61 -1.69 13.11 16.35
N PHE A 62 -2.82 13.05 15.71
CA PHE A 62 -3.12 12.05 14.70
C PHE A 62 -2.15 12.12 13.49
N TYR A 63 -1.58 13.29 13.23
CA TYR A 63 -0.63 13.48 12.13
C TYR A 63 0.67 12.68 12.31
N ASP A 64 1.02 12.32 13.54
CA ASP A 64 2.18 11.46 13.79
C ASP A 64 2.01 10.10 13.14
N MET A 65 0.78 9.58 13.11
CA MET A 65 0.47 8.32 12.40
C MET A 65 0.63 8.48 10.88
N VAL A 66 0.22 9.62 10.34
CA VAL A 66 0.40 9.93 8.92
C VAL A 66 1.88 9.90 8.55
N GLN A 67 2.71 10.54 9.36
CA GLN A 67 4.16 10.56 9.13
C GLN A 67 4.77 9.16 9.21
N LYS A 68 4.33 8.36 10.17
CA LYS A 68 4.76 6.96 10.30
C LYS A 68 4.41 6.16 9.05
N ILE A 69 3.18 6.28 8.56
CA ILE A 69 2.72 5.57 7.37
C ILE A 69 3.49 6.00 6.12
N MET A 70 3.73 7.31 5.95
CA MET A 70 4.51 7.82 4.82
C MET A 70 5.94 7.27 4.82
N LYS A 71 6.53 7.13 5.99
CA LYS A 71 7.86 6.54 6.16
C LYS A 71 7.84 5.06 5.80
N GLU A 72 6.80 4.35 6.20
CA GLU A 72 6.60 2.94 5.85
C GLU A 72 6.44 2.77 4.33
N HIS A 73 5.71 3.67 3.67
CA HIS A 73 5.58 3.67 2.20
C HIS A 73 6.94 3.73 1.52
N LYS A 74 7.81 4.65 1.95
CA LYS A 74 9.17 4.77 1.40
C LYS A 74 9.98 3.49 1.58
N ASN A 75 9.91 2.92 2.78
CA ASN A 75 10.62 1.69 3.10
C ASN A 75 10.14 0.52 2.21
N MET A 76 8.83 0.38 2.06
CA MET A 76 8.26 -0.68 1.24
C MET A 76 8.61 -0.52 -0.24
N LEU A 77 8.65 0.70 -0.75
CA LEU A 77 9.06 0.96 -2.14
C LEU A 77 10.53 0.61 -2.36
N GLN A 78 11.40 0.84 -1.38
CA GLN A 78 12.81 0.43 -1.45
C GLN A 78 12.95 -1.09 -1.44
N MET A 79 12.19 -1.77 -0.59
CA MET A 79 12.16 -3.23 -0.54
C MET A 79 11.69 -3.80 -1.88
N PHE A 80 10.66 -3.20 -2.45
CA PHE A 80 10.12 -3.60 -3.75
C PHE A 80 11.15 -3.43 -4.87
N LYS A 81 11.86 -2.31 -4.86
CA LYS A 81 12.92 -2.03 -5.85
C LYS A 81 14.01 -3.11 -5.80
N LYS A 82 14.37 -3.56 -4.61
CA LYS A 82 15.34 -4.65 -4.44
C LYS A 82 14.84 -5.94 -5.08
N VAL A 83 13.56 -6.26 -4.90
CA VAL A 83 12.94 -7.42 -5.54
C VAL A 83 13.00 -7.31 -7.07
N GLU A 84 12.70 -6.14 -7.62
CA GLU A 84 12.80 -5.90 -9.06
C GLU A 84 14.22 -6.11 -9.59
N GLU A 85 15.21 -5.62 -8.87
CA GLU A 85 16.62 -5.74 -9.26
C GLU A 85 17.06 -7.20 -9.25
N GLU A 86 16.70 -7.96 -8.23
CA GLU A 86 17.03 -9.39 -8.14
C GLU A 86 16.37 -10.17 -9.27
N LEU A 87 15.09 -9.91 -9.55
CA LEU A 87 14.39 -10.58 -10.63
C LEU A 87 14.98 -10.24 -12.00
N SER A 88 15.42 -9.00 -12.21
CA SER A 88 16.05 -8.58 -13.46
C SER A 88 17.36 -9.32 -13.74
N ARG A 89 18.03 -9.78 -12.70
CA ARG A 89 19.26 -10.60 -12.81
C ARG A 89 18.94 -12.10 -12.89
N LYS A 90 17.68 -12.48 -13.05
CA LYS A 90 17.22 -13.87 -13.05
C LYS A 90 17.49 -14.60 -11.73
N GLU A 91 17.62 -13.85 -10.66
CA GLU A 91 17.71 -14.39 -9.32
C GLU A 91 16.30 -14.55 -8.75
N GLU A 92 16.07 -15.58 -7.94
CA GLU A 92 14.80 -15.74 -7.25
C GLU A 92 14.82 -14.86 -5.99
N PRO A 93 14.02 -13.77 -5.94
CA PRO A 93 14.04 -12.88 -4.80
C PRO A 93 13.37 -13.49 -3.58
N ASP A 94 13.92 -13.18 -2.41
CA ASP A 94 13.27 -13.50 -1.14
C ASP A 94 12.33 -12.34 -0.78
N ILE A 95 11.03 -12.62 -0.79
CA ILE A 95 10.00 -11.61 -0.51
C ILE A 95 9.42 -11.72 0.90
N THR A 96 10.03 -12.52 1.76
CA THR A 96 9.53 -12.75 3.14
C THR A 96 9.38 -11.46 3.92
N GLU A 97 10.39 -10.60 3.90
CA GLU A 97 10.34 -9.30 4.60
C GLU A 97 9.31 -8.36 4.00
N LEU A 98 9.23 -8.30 2.67
CA LEU A 98 8.25 -7.46 1.99
C LEU A 98 6.82 -7.91 2.33
N GLU A 99 6.55 -9.21 2.28
CA GLU A 99 5.24 -9.77 2.61
C GLU A 99 4.84 -9.44 4.05
N LYS A 100 5.76 -9.66 4.98
CA LYS A 100 5.54 -9.37 6.41
C LYS A 100 5.24 -7.88 6.62
N THR A 101 6.05 -7.01 6.01
CA THR A 101 5.90 -5.57 6.15
C THR A 101 4.57 -5.08 5.57
N LEU A 102 4.18 -5.59 4.40
CA LEU A 102 2.89 -5.24 3.78
C LEU A 102 1.70 -5.68 4.64
N LYS A 103 1.78 -6.88 5.21
CA LYS A 103 0.71 -7.39 6.09
C LYS A 103 0.59 -6.56 7.36
N GLU A 104 1.70 -6.25 8.01
CA GLU A 104 1.73 -5.43 9.23
C GLU A 104 1.23 -4.01 8.95
N HIS A 105 1.63 -3.43 7.81
CA HIS A 105 1.18 -2.11 7.39
C HIS A 105 -0.34 -2.09 7.14
N ALA A 106 -0.86 -3.07 6.40
CA ALA A 106 -2.29 -3.18 6.14
C ALA A 106 -3.09 -3.34 7.43
N GLU A 107 -2.62 -4.19 8.33
CA GLU A 107 -3.27 -4.43 9.62
C GLU A 107 -3.29 -3.16 10.48
N PHE A 108 -2.19 -2.43 10.54
CA PHE A 108 -2.12 -1.16 11.27
C PHE A 108 -3.11 -0.15 10.70
N GLU A 109 -3.15 0.00 9.38
CA GLU A 109 -4.08 0.93 8.73
C GLU A 109 -5.54 0.56 8.99
N GLU A 110 -5.89 -0.70 8.83
CA GLU A 110 -7.27 -1.16 8.97
C GLU A 110 -7.75 -1.16 10.42
N SER A 111 -6.90 -1.58 11.35
CA SER A 111 -7.29 -1.74 12.76
C SER A 111 -7.16 -0.47 13.58
N ILE A 112 -6.28 0.44 13.21
CA ILE A 112 -5.99 1.62 14.02
C ILE A 112 -6.19 2.92 13.25
N PHE A 113 -5.46 3.09 12.13
CA PHE A 113 -5.43 4.37 11.43
C PHE A 113 -6.79 4.79 10.88
N TYR A 114 -7.43 3.94 10.08
CA TYR A 114 -8.70 4.29 9.44
C TYR A 114 -9.86 4.34 10.43
N GLU A 115 -9.82 3.56 11.50
CA GLU A 115 -10.81 3.66 12.57
C GLU A 115 -10.74 5.00 13.29
N GLU A 116 -9.53 5.45 13.63
CA GLU A 116 -9.34 6.75 14.27
C GLU A 116 -9.65 7.89 13.31
N LEU A 117 -9.26 7.75 12.04
CA LEU A 117 -9.57 8.74 11.01
C LEU A 117 -11.07 8.93 10.86
N ASP A 118 -11.83 7.85 10.87
CA ASP A 118 -13.28 7.89 10.76
C ASP A 118 -13.93 8.70 11.90
N GLN A 119 -13.32 8.70 13.08
CA GLN A 119 -13.76 9.48 14.22
C GLN A 119 -13.33 10.96 14.15
N GLU A 120 -12.14 11.21 13.60
CA GLU A 120 -11.55 12.55 13.51
C GLU A 120 -12.17 13.42 12.42
N LEU A 121 -12.59 12.81 11.31
CA LEU A 121 -13.11 13.55 10.16
C LEU A 121 -14.61 13.76 10.24
N SER A 122 -15.06 14.94 9.77
CA SER A 122 -16.47 15.21 9.57
C SER A 122 -17.00 14.44 8.36
N ASP A 123 -18.33 14.32 8.26
CA ASP A 123 -18.98 13.67 7.13
C ASP A 123 -18.65 14.37 5.80
N VAL A 124 -18.51 15.69 5.83
CA VAL A 124 -18.15 16.48 4.66
C VAL A 124 -16.72 16.14 4.20
N GLU A 125 -15.79 16.06 5.14
CA GLU A 125 -14.41 15.70 4.86
C GLU A 125 -14.29 14.29 4.30
N LYS A 126 -15.01 13.34 4.87
CA LYS A 126 -15.06 11.96 4.36
C LYS A 126 -15.57 11.90 2.92
N LYS A 127 -16.59 12.70 2.62
CA LYS A 127 -17.15 12.77 1.26
C LYS A 127 -16.13 13.32 0.28
N ILE A 128 -15.40 14.34 0.67
CA ILE A 128 -14.32 14.92 -0.16
C ILE A 128 -13.26 13.86 -0.48
N ILE A 129 -12.85 13.08 0.52
CA ILE A 129 -11.88 12.00 0.33
C ILE A 129 -12.38 10.99 -0.70
N VAL A 130 -13.62 10.51 -0.56
CA VAL A 130 -14.22 9.55 -1.47
C VAL A 130 -14.26 10.10 -2.90
N GLU A 131 -14.64 11.35 -3.07
CA GLU A 131 -14.67 12.00 -4.37
C GLU A 131 -13.28 12.11 -5.01
N ARG A 132 -12.27 12.43 -4.21
CA ARG A 132 -10.87 12.49 -4.67
C ARG A 132 -10.36 11.13 -5.11
N ILE A 133 -10.65 10.08 -4.34
CA ILE A 133 -10.26 8.72 -4.69
C ILE A 133 -10.86 8.32 -6.04
N ARG A 134 -12.11 8.67 -6.28
CA ARG A 134 -12.80 8.37 -7.54
C ARG A 134 -12.23 9.14 -8.73
N SER A 135 -11.68 10.34 -8.49
CA SER A 135 -11.16 11.20 -9.56
C SER A 135 -9.73 10.84 -9.98
N PHE A 136 -9.01 10.09 -9.17
CA PHE A 136 -7.69 9.59 -9.50
C PHE A 136 -7.79 8.21 -10.17
#